data_217db3a4b316c9aa08027e0ad9f05f9a
#
_entry.id   217db3a4b316c9aa08027e0ad9f05f9a
#
_cell.length_a   1.000
_cell.length_b   1.000
_cell.length_c   1.000
_cell.angle_alpha   90.00
_cell.angle_beta   90.00
_cell.angle_gamma   90.00
#
_symmetry.space_group_name_H-M   'P 1'
#
loop_
_entity.id
_entity.type
_entity.pdbx_description
1 polymer ?
#
loop_
_entity_poly.entity_id
_entity_poly.type
_entity_poly.pdbx_seq_one_letter_code
_entity_poly.pdbx_strand_id
1 'polypeptide(L)'
;SQSSEVAFRVTFDDEKPALRDLYWRVMTLDFHDGSGWAQSQLDETAVIMPRKTDAHRYEYEIIQEATGQQFLFSLSESVSETQGVEFAMTRVLYSDRPIYERKRYRVASIGTDQVVSSLITGTEMTNTGIENDAVLDGSVEMDELEIRDTGQRVDNQNAGKSRSVLSTYSKLPNDSNAETIAWAKTLPKNAAEFIQAFTQYISQQAFYYTLKPPKYGDNDIDKFLFEGRRGFCEHYASAMAFAARAAGIPSRVVAGYQGGEWHTEGHLTVRQYDAHAWVELWTGQAWQRVDPTAAVAPSRIEYGLERAVENEGSFLSQDLLSPHRYRSINWINTLLLKMDNINYLWSRWVLSYDEKKQSDFLSRWFGLDDLLDGLYILASTIAGLFIFGTVWQWWLQRPAKERRLILAWVSLIQQAEKAGVSVDSGLPPLSLLSRLAEYYPELSNDCAEAQRFFITAQYGEGPDIHADALLARQLKRLGQRLRVLDRKMRRDGRRPGTKTSASSDV
;
A
#
# COMPACT_ATOMS: atom_id res chain seq x y z
N SER A 1 10.71 -3.60 -11.21
CA SER A 1 9.89 -4.37 -10.25
C SER A 1 8.57 -4.75 -10.88
N GLN A 2 8.05 -5.95 -10.61
CA GLN A 2 6.72 -6.40 -11.08
C GLN A 2 5.68 -6.37 -9.94
N SER A 3 6.00 -5.70 -8.83
CA SER A 3 5.10 -5.57 -7.68
C SER A 3 4.04 -4.48 -7.91
N SER A 4 2.82 -4.74 -7.49
CA SER A 4 1.72 -3.77 -7.46
C SER A 4 1.72 -2.87 -6.23
N GLU A 5 2.69 -3.03 -5.34
CA GLU A 5 2.84 -2.18 -4.15
C GLU A 5 3.01 -0.71 -4.53
N VAL A 6 2.53 0.15 -3.67
CA VAL A 6 2.69 1.60 -3.83
C VAL A 6 4.16 1.97 -3.54
N ALA A 7 4.76 2.74 -4.43
CA ALA A 7 6.06 3.35 -4.20
C ALA A 7 5.90 4.70 -3.48
N PHE A 8 5.01 5.53 -3.99
CA PHE A 8 4.68 6.84 -3.40
C PHE A 8 3.36 7.39 -3.95
N ARG A 9 2.85 8.43 -3.30
CA ARG A 9 1.68 9.20 -3.73
C ARG A 9 2.04 10.67 -3.86
N VAL A 10 1.40 11.35 -4.80
CA VAL A 10 1.67 12.76 -5.10
C VAL A 10 0.38 13.56 -5.13
N THR A 11 0.41 14.74 -4.54
CA THR A 11 -0.66 15.72 -4.65
C THR A 11 -0.06 17.01 -5.21
N PHE A 12 -0.50 17.42 -6.39
CA PHE A 12 -0.14 18.72 -6.98
C PHE A 12 -1.03 19.82 -6.40
N ASP A 13 -0.45 20.98 -6.17
CA ASP A 13 -1.19 22.11 -5.61
C ASP A 13 -2.12 22.74 -6.66
N ASP A 14 -1.64 22.88 -7.90
CA ASP A 14 -2.37 23.55 -8.99
C ASP A 14 -2.60 22.59 -10.17
N GLU A 15 -1.88 22.80 -11.27
CA GLU A 15 -2.06 22.09 -12.53
C GLU A 15 -1.53 20.65 -12.44
N LYS A 16 -2.29 19.71 -13.00
CA LYS A 16 -1.90 18.31 -13.12
C LYS A 16 -1.13 18.08 -14.42
N PRO A 17 0.16 17.71 -14.36
CA PRO A 17 0.92 17.38 -15.56
C PRO A 17 0.33 16.17 -16.30
N ALA A 18 0.54 16.12 -17.62
CA ALA A 18 0.19 14.94 -18.39
C ALA A 18 1.05 13.72 -17.96
N LEU A 19 0.48 12.51 -17.99
CA LEU A 19 1.19 11.28 -17.54
C LEU A 19 2.52 11.09 -18.28
N ARG A 20 2.57 11.43 -19.56
CA ARG A 20 3.79 11.36 -20.40
C ARG A 20 4.94 12.25 -19.91
N ASP A 21 4.64 13.29 -19.12
CA ASP A 21 5.63 14.24 -18.61
C ASP A 21 6.13 13.89 -17.21
N LEU A 22 5.47 12.94 -16.55
CA LEU A 22 5.76 12.49 -15.18
C LEU A 22 6.92 11.49 -15.15
N TYR A 23 8.14 12.00 -15.13
CA TYR A 23 9.36 11.23 -14.94
C TYR A 23 9.93 11.49 -13.54
N TRP A 24 9.67 10.56 -12.63
CA TRP A 24 10.06 10.63 -11.24
C TRP A 24 11.46 10.08 -11.06
N ARG A 25 12.43 10.97 -10.92
CA ARG A 25 13.82 10.61 -10.72
C ARG A 25 14.06 10.02 -9.34
N VAL A 26 14.90 8.97 -9.28
CA VAL A 26 15.35 8.33 -8.04
C VAL A 26 16.87 8.38 -7.95
N MET A 27 17.55 7.91 -8.99
CA MET A 27 19.02 7.87 -9.00
C MET A 27 19.55 8.09 -10.42
N THR A 28 20.80 8.51 -10.46
CA THR A 28 21.56 8.66 -11.71
C THR A 28 22.68 7.64 -11.73
N LEU A 29 22.75 6.84 -12.79
CA LEU A 29 23.75 5.84 -13.02
C LEU A 29 24.71 6.40 -14.07
N ASP A 30 25.92 6.70 -13.66
CA ASP A 30 26.90 7.47 -14.44
C ASP A 30 28.18 6.69 -14.77
N PHE A 31 28.31 5.48 -14.26
CA PHE A 31 29.43 4.60 -14.50
C PHE A 31 28.97 3.27 -15.11
N HIS A 32 29.64 2.79 -16.17
CA HIS A 32 29.43 1.48 -16.75
C HIS A 32 30.68 0.63 -16.54
N ASP A 33 30.55 -0.49 -15.84
CA ASP A 33 31.68 -1.34 -15.43
C ASP A 33 32.04 -2.43 -16.47
N GLY A 34 31.27 -2.54 -17.54
CA GLY A 34 31.39 -3.59 -18.58
C GLY A 34 30.25 -4.61 -18.50
N SER A 35 29.60 -4.74 -17.35
CA SER A 35 28.46 -5.63 -17.12
C SER A 35 27.14 -4.87 -16.86
N GLY A 36 27.22 -3.60 -16.47
CA GLY A 36 26.05 -2.81 -16.17
C GLY A 36 26.35 -1.37 -15.75
N TRP A 37 25.31 -0.63 -15.51
CA TRP A 37 25.37 0.74 -15.04
C TRP A 37 25.31 0.82 -13.52
N ALA A 38 26.17 1.64 -12.93
CA ALA A 38 26.26 1.89 -11.51
C ALA A 38 26.38 3.39 -11.22
N GLN A 39 26.14 3.77 -10.00
CA GLN A 39 26.41 5.11 -9.48
C GLN A 39 27.88 5.19 -9.12
N SER A 40 28.61 6.17 -9.67
CA SER A 40 29.98 6.45 -9.23
C SER A 40 29.95 7.13 -7.88
N GLN A 41 31.06 7.02 -7.13
CA GLN A 41 31.29 7.77 -5.88
C GLN A 41 31.70 9.23 -6.21
N LEU A 42 30.94 9.92 -7.04
CA LEU A 42 31.10 11.36 -7.19
C LEU A 42 30.73 12.02 -5.86
N ASP A 43 31.49 13.00 -5.47
CA ASP A 43 31.29 13.74 -4.21
C ASP A 43 29.87 14.32 -4.20
N GLU A 44 28.96 13.65 -3.49
CA GLU A 44 27.52 13.99 -3.43
C GLU A 44 27.27 15.28 -2.66
N THR A 45 28.32 15.83 -1.99
CA THR A 45 28.22 16.97 -1.10
C THR A 45 28.19 18.32 -1.80
N ALA A 46 28.41 18.38 -3.10
CA ALA A 46 28.30 19.64 -3.84
C ALA A 46 26.83 19.94 -4.15
N VAL A 47 26.24 20.81 -3.36
CA VAL A 47 24.88 21.31 -3.57
C VAL A 47 24.87 22.27 -4.76
N ILE A 48 24.25 21.89 -5.87
CA ILE A 48 23.97 22.81 -6.99
C ILE A 48 22.56 23.35 -6.78
N MET A 49 22.45 24.64 -6.50
CA MET A 49 21.15 25.30 -6.50
C MET A 49 20.60 25.37 -7.93
N PRO A 50 19.34 24.95 -8.17
CA PRO A 50 18.75 25.08 -9.49
C PRO A 50 18.68 26.56 -9.89
N ARG A 51 18.97 26.84 -11.16
CA ARG A 51 18.90 28.19 -11.73
C ARG A 51 17.46 28.70 -11.61
N LYS A 52 17.26 29.93 -11.12
CA LYS A 52 15.96 30.60 -11.24
C LYS A 52 15.66 30.82 -12.72
N THR A 53 14.72 30.06 -13.27
CA THR A 53 14.20 30.24 -14.61
C THR A 53 12.74 30.67 -14.52
N ASP A 54 12.24 31.43 -15.49
CA ASP A 54 10.82 31.76 -15.62
C ASP A 54 9.99 30.59 -16.20
N ALA A 55 10.55 29.39 -16.20
CA ALA A 55 9.88 28.18 -16.64
C ALA A 55 8.75 27.81 -15.67
N HIS A 56 7.71 27.21 -16.23
CA HIS A 56 6.56 26.73 -15.45
C HIS A 56 7.01 25.84 -14.29
N ARG A 57 6.46 26.08 -13.11
CA ARG A 57 6.86 25.44 -11.88
C ARG A 57 5.73 24.61 -11.33
N TYR A 58 5.99 23.30 -11.09
CA TYR A 58 5.06 22.42 -10.41
C TYR A 58 5.39 22.40 -8.91
N GLU A 59 4.40 22.67 -8.08
CA GLU A 59 4.47 22.51 -6.63
C GLU A 59 3.62 21.31 -6.22
N TYR A 60 4.20 20.41 -5.44
CA TYR A 60 3.53 19.18 -5.05
C TYR A 60 4.06 18.60 -3.76
N GLU A 61 3.24 17.81 -3.12
CA GLU A 61 3.56 17.04 -1.92
C GLU A 61 3.71 15.57 -2.29
N ILE A 62 4.75 14.93 -1.80
CA ILE A 62 4.97 13.48 -1.94
C ILE A 62 4.84 12.81 -0.57
N ILE A 63 4.15 11.67 -0.57
CA ILE A 63 4.16 10.69 0.53
C ILE A 63 4.83 9.43 0.00
N GLN A 64 6.09 9.23 0.39
CA GLN A 64 6.92 8.11 -0.02
C GLN A 64 6.81 6.98 0.98
N GLU A 65 6.68 5.72 0.50
CA GLU A 65 6.76 4.54 1.34
C GLU A 65 8.19 4.29 1.82
N ALA A 66 8.35 3.51 2.89
CA ALA A 66 9.65 3.17 3.44
C ALA A 66 10.48 2.37 2.42
N THR A 67 11.71 2.82 2.17
CA THR A 67 12.63 2.17 1.22
C THR A 67 13.88 1.62 1.87
N GLY A 68 14.20 2.04 3.10
CA GLY A 68 15.49 1.80 3.75
C GLY A 68 16.66 2.56 3.11
N GLN A 69 16.40 3.40 2.09
CA GLN A 69 17.37 4.19 1.35
C GLN A 69 17.20 5.68 1.65
N GLN A 70 18.15 6.49 1.22
CA GLN A 70 18.09 7.95 1.39
C GLN A 70 17.51 8.68 0.16
N PHE A 71 17.28 8.00 -0.96
CA PHE A 71 16.75 8.60 -2.18
C PHE A 71 15.32 9.07 -2.02
N LEU A 72 15.04 10.29 -2.50
CA LEU A 72 13.72 10.88 -2.58
C LEU A 72 13.28 11.02 -4.03
N PHE A 73 11.99 10.86 -4.25
CA PHE A 73 11.40 10.99 -5.58
C PHE A 73 11.14 12.46 -5.91
N SER A 74 11.42 12.86 -7.14
CA SER A 74 11.05 14.17 -7.64
C SER A 74 11.00 14.18 -9.18
N LEU A 75 10.28 15.10 -9.75
CA LEU A 75 10.46 15.49 -11.16
C LEU A 75 11.83 16.13 -11.31
N SER A 76 12.33 16.26 -12.54
CA SER A 76 13.65 16.85 -12.78
C SER A 76 13.75 18.29 -12.28
N GLU A 77 14.96 18.71 -11.90
CA GLU A 77 15.28 20.06 -11.41
C GLU A 77 14.39 20.54 -10.27
N SER A 78 14.48 19.83 -9.17
CA SER A 78 13.62 20.03 -8.01
C SER A 78 14.36 20.66 -6.85
N VAL A 79 13.64 21.44 -6.08
CA VAL A 79 14.07 21.94 -4.76
C VAL A 79 13.03 21.56 -3.72
N SER A 80 13.46 21.45 -2.47
CA SER A 80 12.58 21.22 -1.34
C SER A 80 12.96 22.14 -0.19
N GLU A 81 11.95 22.71 0.46
CA GLU A 81 12.10 23.48 1.70
C GLU A 81 11.87 22.59 2.93
N THR A 82 11.59 21.31 2.73
CA THR A 82 11.36 20.37 3.82
C THR A 82 12.67 20.08 4.54
N GLN A 83 12.67 20.23 5.85
CA GLN A 83 13.85 19.96 6.68
C GLN A 83 14.35 18.52 6.48
N GLY A 84 15.67 18.36 6.34
CA GLY A 84 16.31 17.06 6.11
C GLY A 84 16.13 16.53 4.69
N VAL A 85 15.87 17.42 3.72
CA VAL A 85 15.88 17.12 2.27
C VAL A 85 16.97 17.95 1.62
N GLU A 86 17.86 17.29 0.91
CA GLU A 86 19.01 17.89 0.25
C GLU A 86 19.01 17.57 -1.24
N PHE A 87 19.61 18.46 -2.06
CA PHE A 87 19.73 18.29 -3.50
C PHE A 87 21.18 18.03 -3.87
N ALA A 88 21.44 16.93 -4.58
CA ALA A 88 22.78 16.57 -5.00
C ALA A 88 23.11 17.02 -6.43
N MET A 89 24.42 17.05 -6.75
CA MET A 89 24.94 17.34 -8.11
C MET A 89 24.34 16.42 -9.20
N THR A 90 23.95 15.21 -8.84
CA THR A 90 23.29 14.24 -9.71
C THR A 90 21.85 14.60 -10.05
N ARG A 91 21.35 15.74 -9.56
CA ARG A 91 19.98 16.24 -9.74
C ARG A 91 18.94 15.33 -9.05
N VAL A 92 19.32 14.69 -7.95
CA VAL A 92 18.47 13.83 -7.13
C VAL A 92 18.29 14.46 -5.75
N LEU A 93 17.11 14.31 -5.16
CA LEU A 93 16.86 14.68 -3.78
C LEU A 93 17.23 13.53 -2.84
N TYR A 94 17.84 13.87 -1.71
CA TYR A 94 18.23 12.94 -0.66
C TYR A 94 17.64 13.33 0.68
N SER A 95 17.35 12.33 1.48
CA SER A 95 17.03 12.49 2.89
C SER A 95 18.32 12.45 3.71
N ASP A 96 18.41 13.26 4.75
CA ASP A 96 19.47 13.22 5.75
C ASP A 96 19.64 11.86 6.44
N ARG A 97 18.58 11.02 6.41
CA ARG A 97 18.54 9.67 7.00
C ARG A 97 17.87 8.67 6.10
N PRO A 98 18.22 7.37 6.19
CA PRO A 98 17.49 6.32 5.51
C PRO A 98 16.00 6.31 5.91
N ILE A 99 15.13 6.08 4.92
CA ILE A 99 13.69 6.18 5.05
C ILE A 99 13.13 4.82 5.50
N TYR A 100 13.03 4.60 6.81
CA TYR A 100 12.47 3.38 7.41
C TYR A 100 10.96 3.46 7.66
N GLU A 101 10.38 4.67 7.57
CA GLU A 101 8.96 4.96 7.74
C GLU A 101 8.48 5.81 6.57
N ARG A 102 7.16 5.94 6.40
CA ARG A 102 6.61 6.86 5.38
C ARG A 102 7.13 8.26 5.61
N LYS A 103 7.68 8.87 4.57
CA LYS A 103 8.19 10.25 4.61
C LYS A 103 7.34 11.14 3.72
N ARG A 104 6.88 12.26 4.29
CA ARG A 104 6.18 13.32 3.59
C ARG A 104 7.11 14.51 3.38
N TYR A 105 7.15 15.04 2.17
CA TYR A 105 7.94 16.21 1.83
C TYR A 105 7.32 16.98 0.67
N ARG A 106 7.57 18.28 0.64
CA ARG A 106 7.12 19.18 -0.44
C ARG A 106 8.26 19.45 -1.40
N VAL A 107 7.90 19.52 -2.66
CA VAL A 107 8.85 19.71 -3.76
C VAL A 107 8.32 20.78 -4.70
N ALA A 108 9.22 21.62 -5.19
CA ALA A 108 8.99 22.50 -6.30
C ALA A 108 9.93 22.11 -7.45
N SER A 109 9.36 21.71 -8.58
CA SER A 109 10.11 21.30 -9.77
C SER A 109 9.88 22.26 -10.91
N ILE A 110 10.94 22.57 -11.65
CA ILE A 110 10.85 23.32 -12.90
C ILE A 110 10.27 22.34 -13.92
N GLY A 111 9.18 22.74 -14.60
CA GLY A 111 8.62 21.96 -15.69
C GLY A 111 9.66 21.85 -16.80
N THR A 112 10.01 20.62 -17.15
CA THR A 112 10.78 20.37 -18.36
C THR A 112 9.83 20.49 -19.53
N ASP A 113 9.41 21.70 -19.82
CA ASP A 113 8.72 21.99 -21.05
C ASP A 113 9.66 21.67 -22.19
N GLN A 114 9.14 20.82 -23.03
CA GLN A 114 9.63 20.56 -24.36
C GLN A 114 10.95 19.82 -24.40
N VAL A 115 10.98 18.75 -25.03
CA VAL A 115 11.84 18.70 -26.18
C VAL A 115 11.76 17.39 -26.91
N VAL A 116 11.08 16.35 -26.61
CA VAL A 116 11.32 15.17 -27.45
C VAL A 116 10.07 14.42 -27.93
N SER A 117 8.90 14.68 -27.42
CA SER A 117 7.72 13.99 -27.96
C SER A 117 7.37 14.41 -29.39
N SER A 118 7.70 15.64 -29.81
CA SER A 118 7.43 16.12 -31.18
C SER A 118 8.38 15.54 -32.22
N LEU A 119 9.59 15.16 -31.84
CA LEU A 119 10.55 14.54 -32.78
C LEU A 119 10.27 13.04 -33.03
N ILE A 120 9.57 12.39 -32.10
CA ILE A 120 9.29 10.95 -32.19
C ILE A 120 8.01 10.67 -33.00
N THR A 121 7.04 11.58 -33.01
CA THR A 121 5.74 11.35 -33.66
C THR A 121 5.68 11.73 -35.14
N GLY A 122 6.75 12.23 -35.76
CA GLY A 122 6.77 12.54 -37.18
C GLY A 122 5.74 13.59 -37.65
N THR A 123 5.19 14.39 -36.73
CA THR A 123 4.24 15.44 -37.07
C THR A 123 5.00 16.64 -37.63
N GLU A 124 4.76 16.98 -38.87
CA GLU A 124 5.29 18.15 -39.56
C GLU A 124 5.14 19.41 -38.68
N MET A 125 6.27 20.00 -38.29
CA MET A 125 6.29 21.32 -37.71
C MET A 125 5.88 22.29 -38.81
N THR A 126 4.65 22.77 -38.77
CA THR A 126 4.29 24.00 -39.50
C THR A 126 5.06 25.15 -38.87
N ASN A 127 5.94 25.67 -39.67
CA ASN A 127 6.81 26.81 -39.43
C ASN A 127 5.96 28.05 -39.11
N THR A 128 5.69 28.32 -37.82
CA THR A 128 5.23 29.65 -37.41
C THR A 128 6.46 30.42 -36.94
N GLY A 129 6.78 31.41 -37.76
CA GLY A 129 7.99 32.20 -37.73
C GLY A 129 8.35 32.77 -36.37
N ILE A 130 9.57 32.47 -35.98
CA ILE A 130 10.37 33.36 -35.16
C ILE A 130 11.59 33.65 -36.00
N GLU A 131 11.60 34.86 -36.59
CA GLU A 131 12.78 35.48 -37.15
C GLU A 131 13.82 35.59 -36.04
N ASN A 132 14.86 34.77 -36.11
CA ASN A 132 16.09 34.97 -35.36
C ASN A 132 17.17 35.38 -36.35
N ASP A 133 17.21 36.68 -36.61
CA ASP A 133 18.43 37.35 -37.06
C ASP A 133 19.41 37.41 -35.90
N ALA A 134 20.30 36.42 -35.81
CA ALA A 134 21.61 36.58 -35.21
C ALA A 134 22.50 35.43 -35.67
N VAL A 135 23.19 35.67 -36.77
CA VAL A 135 24.42 34.94 -37.10
C VAL A 135 25.44 35.25 -36.02
N LEU A 136 25.73 34.31 -35.12
CA LEU A 136 26.84 34.41 -34.19
C LEU A 136 27.98 33.53 -34.69
N ASP A 137 29.03 34.23 -35.12
CA ASP A 137 30.38 33.77 -35.33
C ASP A 137 30.89 32.92 -34.17
N GLY A 138 31.59 31.83 -34.53
CA GLY A 138 31.99 30.76 -33.63
C GLY A 138 33.09 31.11 -32.62
N SER A 139 32.79 31.91 -31.64
CA SER A 139 33.63 32.03 -30.43
C SER A 139 32.81 32.54 -29.25
N VAL A 140 31.99 31.66 -28.66
CA VAL A 140 31.40 31.96 -27.35
C VAL A 140 32.22 31.23 -26.28
N GLU A 141 33.01 32.04 -25.59
CA GLU A 141 33.65 31.67 -24.33
C GLU A 141 32.61 31.11 -23.37
N MET A 142 32.90 29.93 -22.81
CA MET A 142 32.10 29.32 -21.76
C MET A 142 32.32 30.06 -20.43
N ASP A 143 31.78 31.25 -20.33
CA ASP A 143 31.62 31.92 -19.05
C ASP A 143 30.17 31.80 -18.55
N GLU A 144 30.06 31.49 -17.28
CA GLU A 144 28.87 31.47 -16.41
C GLU A 144 28.11 30.17 -16.24
N LEU A 145 28.75 29.25 -15.53
CA LEU A 145 28.07 28.46 -14.52
C LEU A 145 28.38 29.09 -13.14
N GLU A 146 27.53 30.03 -12.72
CA GLU A 146 27.64 30.60 -11.37
C GLU A 146 27.33 29.54 -10.31
N ILE A 147 28.38 28.96 -9.74
CA ILE A 147 28.33 28.23 -8.48
C ILE A 147 28.40 29.31 -7.40
N ARG A 148 27.29 29.60 -6.74
CA ARG A 148 27.32 30.44 -5.54
C ARG A 148 27.63 29.57 -4.33
N ASP A 149 28.90 29.53 -3.97
CA ASP A 149 29.29 29.39 -2.58
C ASP A 149 29.15 30.77 -1.90
N THR A 150 28.71 30.76 -0.65
CA THR A 150 28.45 31.97 0.14
C THR A 150 29.54 33.02 -0.03
N GLY A 151 29.33 33.97 -0.93
CA GLY A 151 29.94 35.29 -0.90
C GLY A 151 31.34 35.44 -1.42
N GLN A 152 31.96 34.51 -2.15
CA GLN A 152 33.27 34.67 -2.74
C GLN A 152 33.31 34.50 -4.28
N ARG A 153 34.08 35.35 -4.96
CA ARG A 153 34.35 35.34 -6.39
C ARG A 153 34.75 33.96 -6.92
N VAL A 154 34.05 33.52 -7.98
CA VAL A 154 34.34 32.26 -8.68
C VAL A 154 35.60 32.45 -9.53
N ASP A 155 36.70 31.90 -9.08
CA ASP A 155 37.97 31.84 -9.81
C ASP A 155 38.02 30.68 -10.79
N ASN A 156 38.86 30.77 -11.82
CA ASN A 156 39.16 29.83 -12.92
C ASN A 156 39.37 28.34 -12.50
N GLN A 157 39.40 28.02 -11.22
CA GLN A 157 39.50 26.65 -10.72
C GLN A 157 38.21 25.84 -10.93
N ASN A 158 37.06 26.48 -11.08
CA ASN A 158 35.76 25.79 -11.21
C ASN A 158 35.47 25.32 -12.64
N ALA A 159 35.99 26.00 -13.66
CA ALA A 159 35.91 25.53 -15.04
C ALA A 159 36.68 24.20 -15.25
N GLY A 160 37.77 24.00 -14.54
CA GLY A 160 38.53 22.74 -14.51
C GLY A 160 37.77 21.59 -13.86
N LYS A 161 37.03 21.85 -12.76
CA LYS A 161 36.21 20.85 -12.07
C LYS A 161 35.00 20.44 -12.93
N SER A 162 34.31 21.38 -13.59
CA SER A 162 33.19 21.05 -14.47
C SER A 162 33.59 20.19 -15.67
N ARG A 163 34.75 20.45 -16.28
CA ARG A 163 35.29 19.59 -17.34
C ARG A 163 35.67 18.19 -16.83
N SER A 164 36.22 18.10 -15.61
CA SER A 164 36.54 16.84 -14.97
C SER A 164 35.29 15.98 -14.71
N VAL A 165 34.19 16.58 -14.23
CA VAL A 165 32.91 15.90 -13.98
C VAL A 165 32.31 15.41 -15.31
N LEU A 166 32.22 16.24 -16.36
CA LEU A 166 31.70 15.83 -17.66
C LEU A 166 32.50 14.70 -18.29
N SER A 167 33.84 14.65 -18.06
CA SER A 167 34.67 13.56 -18.56
C SER A 167 34.29 12.20 -17.98
N THR A 168 33.74 12.15 -16.78
CA THR A 168 33.24 10.91 -16.16
C THR A 168 32.06 10.34 -16.94
N TYR A 169 31.17 11.20 -17.42
CA TYR A 169 29.99 10.81 -18.21
C TYR A 169 30.32 10.41 -19.66
N SER A 170 31.60 10.47 -20.07
CA SER A 170 32.09 10.02 -21.38
C SER A 170 32.90 8.73 -21.31
N LYS A 171 33.18 8.22 -20.11
CA LYS A 171 33.98 7.00 -19.94
C LYS A 171 33.21 5.77 -20.38
N LEU A 172 33.90 4.89 -21.08
CA LEU A 172 33.44 3.57 -21.46
C LEU A 172 34.34 2.51 -20.81
N PRO A 173 33.85 1.31 -20.52
CA PRO A 173 34.68 0.20 -20.10
C PRO A 173 35.59 -0.25 -21.24
N ASN A 174 36.73 -0.79 -20.90
CA ASN A 174 37.64 -1.41 -21.87
C ASN A 174 37.07 -2.78 -22.28
N ASP A 175 37.26 -3.10 -23.55
CA ASP A 175 37.03 -4.46 -24.11
C ASP A 175 35.56 -4.98 -24.00
N SER A 176 34.57 -4.12 -23.99
CA SER A 176 33.17 -4.53 -24.03
C SER A 176 32.39 -3.83 -25.15
N ASN A 177 31.42 -4.53 -25.74
CA ASN A 177 30.49 -4.01 -26.74
C ASN A 177 31.18 -3.30 -27.93
N ALA A 178 32.17 -3.99 -28.50
CA ALA A 178 33.03 -3.45 -29.56
C ALA A 178 32.25 -3.10 -30.85
N GLU A 179 31.21 -3.87 -31.18
CA GLU A 179 30.36 -3.63 -32.35
C GLU A 179 29.57 -2.33 -32.17
N THR A 180 28.99 -2.11 -30.98
CA THR A 180 28.28 -0.86 -30.61
C THR A 180 29.25 0.32 -30.69
N ILE A 181 30.49 0.19 -30.18
CA ILE A 181 31.50 1.25 -30.26
C ILE A 181 31.84 1.60 -31.72
N ALA A 182 32.02 0.59 -32.55
CA ALA A 182 32.32 0.81 -33.98
C ALA A 182 31.16 1.49 -34.72
N TRP A 183 29.95 1.00 -34.49
CA TRP A 183 28.73 1.56 -35.06
C TRP A 183 28.47 3.00 -34.59
N ALA A 184 28.57 3.25 -33.29
CA ALA A 184 28.29 4.57 -32.71
C ALA A 184 29.25 5.68 -33.21
N LYS A 185 30.50 5.31 -33.55
CA LYS A 185 31.45 6.25 -34.18
C LYS A 185 30.99 6.73 -35.55
N THR A 186 30.08 6.05 -36.22
CA THR A 186 29.49 6.46 -37.52
C THR A 186 28.27 7.40 -37.34
N LEU A 187 27.73 7.51 -36.10
CA LEU A 187 26.60 8.33 -35.78
C LEU A 187 27.02 9.82 -35.60
N PRO A 188 26.08 10.76 -35.74
CA PRO A 188 26.34 12.17 -35.47
C PRO A 188 26.87 12.41 -34.06
N LYS A 189 27.75 13.40 -33.92
CA LYS A 189 28.33 13.80 -32.61
C LYS A 189 27.54 14.91 -31.93
N ASN A 190 26.61 15.53 -32.62
CA ASN A 190 25.65 16.48 -32.05
C ASN A 190 24.54 15.69 -31.36
N ALA A 191 24.18 16.08 -30.11
CA ALA A 191 23.20 15.32 -29.30
C ALA A 191 21.83 15.22 -29.99
N ALA A 192 21.32 16.29 -30.61
CA ALA A 192 20.01 16.27 -31.24
C ALA A 192 19.97 15.35 -32.47
N GLU A 193 20.99 15.42 -33.32
CA GLU A 193 21.12 14.57 -34.51
C GLU A 193 21.38 13.10 -34.11
N PHE A 194 22.16 12.88 -33.07
CA PHE A 194 22.37 11.53 -32.50
C PHE A 194 21.05 10.90 -31.99
N ILE A 195 20.26 11.66 -31.23
CA ILE A 195 18.96 11.22 -30.76
C ILE A 195 18.08 10.79 -31.93
N GLN A 196 18.01 11.63 -32.97
CA GLN A 196 17.22 11.33 -34.16
C GLN A 196 17.73 10.05 -34.86
N ALA A 197 19.02 9.93 -35.09
CA ALA A 197 19.63 8.77 -35.77
C ALA A 197 19.45 7.48 -35.01
N PHE A 198 19.68 7.50 -33.67
CA PHE A 198 19.48 6.33 -32.81
C PHE A 198 18.00 5.93 -32.75
N THR A 199 17.11 6.89 -32.55
CA THR A 199 15.65 6.66 -32.49
C THR A 199 15.13 6.09 -33.80
N GLN A 200 15.61 6.64 -34.93
CA GLN A 200 15.30 6.13 -36.27
C GLN A 200 15.78 4.70 -36.45
N TYR A 201 17.00 4.37 -36.02
CA TYR A 201 17.53 3.00 -36.08
C TYR A 201 16.64 2.01 -35.36
N ILE A 202 16.28 2.28 -34.10
CA ILE A 202 15.45 1.35 -33.31
C ILE A 202 14.01 1.27 -33.83
N SER A 203 13.44 2.33 -34.38
CA SER A 203 12.08 2.34 -34.93
C SER A 203 11.97 1.65 -36.30
N GLN A 204 13.02 1.70 -37.13
CA GLN A 204 13.07 1.06 -38.45
C GLN A 204 13.43 -0.42 -38.41
N GLN A 205 13.99 -0.90 -37.31
CA GLN A 205 14.35 -2.30 -37.12
C GLN A 205 13.26 -3.02 -36.31
N ALA A 206 13.28 -4.36 -36.30
CA ALA A 206 12.30 -5.17 -35.56
C ALA A 206 12.67 -5.24 -34.05
N PHE A 207 12.67 -4.11 -33.38
CA PHE A 207 12.81 -4.07 -31.92
C PHE A 207 11.47 -4.30 -31.22
N TYR A 208 11.48 -5.05 -30.12
CA TYR A 208 10.27 -5.42 -29.37
C TYR A 208 10.45 -5.08 -27.89
N TYR A 209 9.46 -4.39 -27.34
CA TYR A 209 9.37 -4.19 -25.91
C TYR A 209 8.76 -5.43 -25.25
N THR A 210 9.49 -6.02 -24.28
CA THR A 210 9.05 -7.21 -23.53
C THR A 210 9.67 -7.24 -22.14
N LEU A 211 8.91 -7.70 -21.15
CA LEU A 211 9.43 -7.94 -19.78
C LEU A 211 10.14 -9.28 -19.63
N LYS A 212 10.20 -10.09 -20.69
CA LYS A 212 10.84 -11.40 -20.74
C LYS A 212 11.92 -11.46 -21.85
N PRO A 213 12.93 -10.58 -21.78
CA PRO A 213 14.00 -10.61 -22.77
C PRO A 213 14.84 -11.87 -22.64
N PRO A 214 15.56 -12.27 -23.69
CA PRO A 214 16.60 -13.29 -23.58
C PRO A 214 17.73 -12.79 -22.66
N LYS A 215 18.48 -13.70 -22.07
CA LYS A 215 19.70 -13.34 -21.32
C LYS A 215 20.82 -13.09 -22.31
N TYR A 216 21.30 -11.86 -22.37
CA TYR A 216 22.34 -11.48 -23.31
C TYR A 216 23.77 -11.86 -22.84
N GLY A 217 24.04 -11.80 -21.52
CA GLY A 217 25.38 -12.11 -20.97
C GLY A 217 26.43 -11.06 -21.40
N ASP A 218 27.67 -11.51 -21.63
CA ASP A 218 28.75 -10.60 -22.01
C ASP A 218 28.45 -9.89 -23.33
N ASN A 219 28.90 -8.65 -23.47
CA ASN A 219 28.59 -7.75 -24.60
C ASN A 219 27.07 -7.67 -24.85
N ASP A 220 26.36 -7.48 -23.78
CA ASP A 220 24.88 -7.47 -23.76
C ASP A 220 24.27 -6.39 -24.67
N ILE A 221 24.92 -5.24 -24.80
CA ILE A 221 24.48 -4.13 -25.65
C ILE A 221 24.64 -4.50 -27.13
N ASP A 222 25.77 -5.11 -27.54
CA ASP A 222 25.97 -5.59 -28.91
C ASP A 222 24.88 -6.59 -29.29
N LYS A 223 24.67 -7.60 -28.43
CA LYS A 223 23.65 -8.64 -28.65
C LYS A 223 22.24 -8.07 -28.65
N PHE A 224 21.95 -7.08 -27.80
CA PHE A 224 20.65 -6.41 -27.79
C PHE A 224 20.42 -5.63 -29.07
N LEU A 225 21.38 -4.80 -29.50
CA LEU A 225 21.22 -3.91 -30.67
C LEU A 225 21.22 -4.67 -32.01
N PHE A 226 22.07 -5.69 -32.15
CA PHE A 226 22.32 -6.27 -33.48
C PHE A 226 21.71 -7.67 -33.65
N GLU A 227 21.49 -8.42 -32.53
CA GLU A 227 20.99 -9.79 -32.60
C GLU A 227 19.54 -9.91 -32.08
N GLY A 228 19.34 -9.75 -30.78
CA GLY A 228 18.10 -10.11 -30.10
C GLY A 228 16.97 -9.11 -30.24
N ARG A 229 17.26 -7.82 -30.16
CA ARG A 229 16.35 -6.67 -30.33
C ARG A 229 15.08 -6.73 -29.44
N ARG A 230 15.15 -7.44 -28.31
CA ARG A 230 14.03 -7.64 -27.39
C ARG A 230 14.45 -7.23 -25.99
N GLY A 231 13.74 -6.29 -25.40
CA GLY A 231 14.09 -5.77 -24.06
C GLY A 231 13.03 -4.88 -23.47
N PHE A 232 13.28 -4.40 -22.28
CA PHE A 232 12.48 -3.38 -21.59
C PHE A 232 13.32 -2.11 -21.43
N CYS A 233 12.75 -1.08 -20.77
CA CYS A 233 13.33 0.26 -20.68
C CYS A 233 14.83 0.31 -20.37
N GLU A 234 15.32 -0.57 -19.48
CA GLU A 234 16.73 -0.64 -19.09
C GLU A 234 17.64 -0.97 -20.29
N HIS A 235 17.26 -1.93 -21.14
CA HIS A 235 18.03 -2.30 -22.33
C HIS A 235 18.14 -1.16 -23.32
N TYR A 236 17.04 -0.48 -23.59
CA TYR A 236 16.99 0.68 -24.50
C TYR A 236 17.80 1.84 -23.96
N ALA A 237 17.63 2.18 -22.66
CA ALA A 237 18.36 3.26 -22.01
C ALA A 237 19.85 2.96 -21.93
N SER A 238 20.24 1.74 -21.55
CA SER A 238 21.64 1.30 -21.53
C SER A 238 22.30 1.41 -22.89
N ALA A 239 21.66 0.88 -23.92
CA ALA A 239 22.19 0.91 -25.29
C ALA A 239 22.37 2.33 -25.82
N MET A 240 21.36 3.20 -25.61
CA MET A 240 21.47 4.60 -26.05
C MET A 240 22.57 5.37 -25.33
N ALA A 241 22.64 5.23 -23.98
CA ALA A 241 23.66 5.92 -23.20
C ALA A 241 25.08 5.45 -23.56
N PHE A 242 25.27 4.14 -23.75
CA PHE A 242 26.54 3.57 -24.15
C PHE A 242 26.97 4.03 -25.55
N ALA A 243 26.06 3.97 -26.53
CA ALA A 243 26.31 4.44 -27.89
C ALA A 243 26.60 5.94 -27.93
N ALA A 244 25.90 6.76 -27.13
CA ALA A 244 26.17 8.19 -27.02
C ALA A 244 27.59 8.47 -26.52
N ARG A 245 28.07 7.75 -25.49
CA ARG A 245 29.45 7.87 -25.03
C ARG A 245 30.46 7.45 -26.11
N ALA A 246 30.17 6.39 -26.85
CA ALA A 246 31.00 5.93 -27.93
C ALA A 246 31.04 6.94 -29.11
N ALA A 247 29.98 7.70 -29.34
CA ALA A 247 29.92 8.82 -30.28
C ALA A 247 30.61 10.09 -29.74
N GLY A 248 31.04 10.12 -28.48
CA GLY A 248 31.68 11.28 -27.83
C GLY A 248 30.72 12.22 -27.12
N ILE A 249 29.45 11.85 -26.92
CA ILE A 249 28.43 12.64 -26.23
C ILE A 249 28.35 12.17 -24.78
N PRO A 250 28.62 13.04 -23.78
CA PRO A 250 28.45 12.70 -22.38
C PRO A 250 27.00 12.28 -22.11
N SER A 251 26.85 11.14 -21.44
CA SER A 251 25.53 10.55 -21.20
C SER A 251 25.47 9.83 -19.87
N ARG A 252 24.24 9.67 -19.34
CA ARG A 252 23.97 8.92 -18.10
C ARG A 252 22.61 8.26 -18.16
N VAL A 253 22.47 7.14 -17.51
CA VAL A 253 21.20 6.48 -17.32
C VAL A 253 20.54 7.03 -16.05
N VAL A 254 19.27 7.31 -16.10
CA VAL A 254 18.48 7.69 -14.94
C VAL A 254 17.47 6.60 -14.64
N ALA A 255 17.45 6.14 -13.40
CA ALA A 255 16.48 5.20 -12.91
C ALA A 255 15.45 5.94 -12.05
N GLY A 256 14.20 5.53 -12.17
CA GLY A 256 13.08 6.15 -11.46
C GLY A 256 11.76 5.50 -11.79
N TYR A 257 10.72 6.30 -11.91
CA TYR A 257 9.38 5.87 -12.28
C TYR A 257 8.83 6.78 -13.38
N GLN A 258 7.87 6.27 -14.15
CA GLN A 258 7.23 7.05 -15.21
C GLN A 258 5.72 6.88 -15.16
N GLY A 259 4.97 8.01 -15.16
CA GLY A 259 3.52 8.03 -15.09
C GLY A 259 2.99 7.88 -13.68
N GLY A 260 1.98 7.03 -13.53
CA GLY A 260 1.20 6.78 -12.32
C GLY A 260 -0.29 6.74 -12.62
N GLU A 261 -1.11 6.50 -11.62
CA GLU A 261 -2.56 6.40 -11.73
C GLU A 261 -3.23 7.58 -11.02
N TRP A 262 -3.98 8.42 -11.76
CA TRP A 262 -4.76 9.51 -11.20
C TRP A 262 -6.02 8.99 -10.52
N HIS A 263 -6.22 9.42 -9.28
CA HIS A 263 -7.46 9.16 -8.54
C HIS A 263 -8.45 10.32 -8.69
N THR A 264 -9.74 10.01 -8.55
CA THR A 264 -10.84 10.99 -8.64
C THR A 264 -10.71 12.10 -7.60
N GLU A 265 -10.10 11.81 -6.46
CA GLU A 265 -9.86 12.73 -5.35
C GLU A 265 -8.67 13.68 -5.59
N GLY A 266 -8.00 13.57 -6.72
CA GLY A 266 -6.99 14.53 -7.15
C GLY A 266 -5.55 14.19 -6.83
N HIS A 267 -5.26 13.03 -6.24
CA HIS A 267 -3.89 12.56 -6.05
C HIS A 267 -3.47 11.55 -7.13
N LEU A 268 -2.16 11.40 -7.31
CA LEU A 268 -1.54 10.41 -8.19
C LEU A 268 -0.92 9.31 -7.31
N THR A 269 -1.14 8.06 -7.65
CA THR A 269 -0.44 6.92 -7.06
C THR A 269 0.55 6.34 -8.05
N VAL A 270 1.81 6.23 -7.64
CA VAL A 270 2.88 5.57 -8.42
C VAL A 270 3.22 4.25 -7.73
N ARG A 271 3.27 3.18 -8.52
CA ARG A 271 3.48 1.82 -8.02
C ARG A 271 4.85 1.28 -8.42
N GLN A 272 5.29 0.22 -7.77
CA GLN A 272 6.58 -0.40 -8.05
C GLN A 272 6.73 -0.87 -9.50
N TYR A 273 5.65 -1.29 -10.17
CA TYR A 273 5.67 -1.67 -11.57
C TYR A 273 5.82 -0.48 -12.55
N ASP A 274 5.59 0.77 -12.10
CA ASP A 274 5.84 1.97 -12.89
C ASP A 274 7.33 2.32 -12.98
N ALA A 275 8.19 1.51 -12.36
CA ALA A 275 9.65 1.67 -12.44
C ALA A 275 10.10 1.76 -13.90
N HIS A 276 10.99 2.71 -14.18
CA HIS A 276 11.41 3.07 -15.52
C HIS A 276 12.84 3.56 -15.54
N ALA A 277 13.49 3.41 -16.70
CA ALA A 277 14.82 3.94 -16.96
C ALA A 277 14.83 4.73 -18.27
N TRP A 278 15.52 5.85 -18.24
CA TRP A 278 15.71 6.73 -19.42
C TRP A 278 17.15 7.26 -19.47
N VAL A 279 17.45 8.04 -20.48
CA VAL A 279 18.78 8.59 -20.70
C VAL A 279 18.75 10.10 -20.54
N GLU A 280 19.85 10.67 -20.09
CA GLU A 280 20.15 12.07 -20.23
C GLU A 280 21.43 12.23 -21.03
N LEU A 281 21.39 13.07 -22.06
CA LEU A 281 22.47 13.42 -22.95
C LEU A 281 22.87 14.88 -22.73
N TRP A 282 24.17 15.14 -22.74
CA TRP A 282 24.68 16.51 -22.65
C TRP A 282 24.67 17.20 -24.03
N THR A 283 23.93 18.29 -24.14
CA THR A 283 23.78 19.04 -25.37
C THR A 283 24.92 20.06 -25.65
N GLY A 284 25.86 20.19 -24.72
CA GLY A 284 26.84 21.27 -24.66
C GLY A 284 26.44 22.41 -23.70
N GLN A 285 25.15 22.51 -23.38
CA GLN A 285 24.60 23.55 -22.52
C GLN A 285 23.82 22.99 -21.33
N ALA A 286 23.06 21.89 -21.54
CA ALA A 286 22.19 21.30 -20.54
C ALA A 286 22.08 19.78 -20.72
N TRP A 287 21.66 19.10 -19.66
CA TRP A 287 21.23 17.71 -19.71
C TRP A 287 19.83 17.61 -20.32
N GLN A 288 19.73 16.92 -21.45
CA GLN A 288 18.47 16.66 -22.14
C GLN A 288 17.98 15.25 -21.85
N ARG A 289 16.75 15.12 -21.33
CA ARG A 289 16.09 13.82 -21.13
C ARG A 289 15.69 13.24 -22.48
N VAL A 290 15.97 11.96 -22.66
CA VAL A 290 15.57 11.16 -23.82
C VAL A 290 15.10 9.79 -23.35
N ASP A 291 13.93 9.39 -23.82
CA ASP A 291 13.41 8.06 -23.53
C ASP A 291 13.32 7.24 -24.82
N PRO A 292 14.31 6.36 -25.09
CA PRO A 292 14.30 5.56 -26.30
C PRO A 292 13.15 4.52 -26.31
N THR A 293 12.57 4.18 -25.16
CA THR A 293 11.43 3.29 -25.07
C THR A 293 10.22 3.84 -25.84
N ALA A 294 10.05 5.14 -25.87
CA ALA A 294 8.95 5.79 -26.58
C ALA A 294 8.92 5.47 -28.09
N ALA A 295 10.07 5.19 -28.70
CA ALA A 295 10.16 4.83 -30.11
C ALA A 295 9.66 3.42 -30.44
N VAL A 296 9.60 2.53 -29.45
CA VAL A 296 9.23 1.11 -29.62
C VAL A 296 7.91 0.80 -28.94
N ALA A 297 7.65 1.40 -27.80
CA ALA A 297 6.44 1.21 -27.02
C ALA A 297 5.86 2.56 -26.55
N PRO A 298 5.33 3.40 -27.44
CA PRO A 298 4.75 4.68 -27.07
C PRO A 298 3.61 4.55 -26.07
N SER A 299 2.85 3.47 -26.15
CA SER A 299 1.79 3.17 -25.18
C SER A 299 2.30 3.01 -23.74
N ARG A 300 3.57 2.62 -23.54
CA ARG A 300 4.19 2.56 -22.21
C ARG A 300 4.28 3.94 -21.57
N ILE A 301 4.57 4.95 -22.37
CA ILE A 301 4.76 6.32 -21.91
C ILE A 301 3.42 7.05 -21.75
N GLU A 302 2.47 6.79 -22.67
CA GLU A 302 1.18 7.46 -22.66
C GLU A 302 0.18 6.87 -21.68
N TYR A 303 0.21 5.53 -21.51
CA TYR A 303 -0.83 4.78 -20.77
C TYR A 303 -0.27 3.87 -19.67
N GLY A 304 1.06 3.82 -19.49
CA GLY A 304 1.72 3.00 -18.48
C GLY A 304 2.08 1.59 -18.94
N LEU A 305 2.74 0.84 -18.05
CA LEU A 305 3.31 -0.48 -18.37
C LEU A 305 2.26 -1.52 -18.76
N GLU A 306 1.11 -1.54 -18.10
CA GLU A 306 0.06 -2.53 -18.33
C GLU A 306 -0.39 -2.56 -19.80
N ARG A 307 -0.55 -1.37 -20.40
CA ARG A 307 -0.93 -1.23 -21.80
C ARG A 307 0.15 -1.68 -22.77
N ALA A 308 1.41 -1.45 -22.43
CA ALA A 308 2.52 -1.82 -23.28
C ALA A 308 2.73 -3.33 -23.41
N VAL A 309 2.34 -4.10 -22.39
CA VAL A 309 2.52 -5.56 -22.32
C VAL A 309 1.22 -6.34 -22.31
N GLU A 310 0.12 -5.70 -22.70
CA GLU A 310 -1.23 -6.32 -22.75
C GLU A 310 -1.25 -7.64 -23.52
N ASN A 311 -0.46 -7.72 -24.59
CA ASN A 311 -0.34 -8.92 -25.43
C ASN A 311 0.51 -10.04 -24.80
N GLU A 312 1.29 -9.79 -23.77
CA GLU A 312 2.13 -10.80 -23.10
C GLU A 312 1.40 -11.53 -21.95
N GLY A 313 0.13 -11.20 -21.72
CA GLY A 313 -0.64 -11.64 -20.56
C GLY A 313 -0.33 -10.81 -19.32
N SER A 314 -1.29 -10.71 -18.40
CA SER A 314 -1.09 -9.92 -17.18
C SER A 314 0.05 -10.49 -16.35
N PHE A 315 1.18 -9.78 -16.28
CA PHE A 315 2.33 -10.15 -15.42
C PHE A 315 1.97 -10.06 -13.93
N LEU A 316 0.90 -9.33 -13.59
CA LEU A 316 0.35 -9.20 -12.24
C LEU A 316 -0.61 -10.33 -11.87
N SER A 317 -0.94 -11.23 -12.80
CA SER A 317 -1.86 -12.37 -12.55
C SER A 317 -1.30 -13.42 -11.57
N GLN A 318 -0.02 -13.43 -11.34
CA GLN A 318 0.63 -14.36 -10.40
C GLN A 318 0.51 -13.90 -8.94
N ASP A 319 0.20 -12.63 -8.71
CA ASP A 319 0.01 -12.10 -7.37
C ASP A 319 -1.48 -12.21 -6.98
N LEU A 320 -1.78 -13.09 -6.01
CA LEU A 320 -3.15 -13.39 -5.55
C LEU A 320 -3.86 -12.16 -4.96
N LEU A 321 -3.10 -11.17 -4.49
CA LEU A 321 -3.61 -9.94 -3.86
C LEU A 321 -3.55 -8.73 -4.79
N SER A 322 -3.13 -8.90 -6.05
CA SER A 322 -3.01 -7.78 -6.99
C SER A 322 -4.38 -7.17 -7.30
N PRO A 323 -4.56 -5.85 -7.11
CA PRO A 323 -5.79 -5.14 -7.48
C PRO A 323 -6.17 -5.33 -8.97
N HIS A 324 -5.19 -5.53 -9.84
CA HIS A 324 -5.39 -5.71 -11.28
C HIS A 324 -6.16 -6.99 -11.64
N ARG A 325 -6.04 -8.05 -10.84
CA ARG A 325 -6.79 -9.29 -11.06
C ARG A 325 -8.31 -9.09 -10.93
N TYR A 326 -8.73 -8.13 -10.12
CA TYR A 326 -10.13 -7.84 -9.80
C TYR A 326 -10.68 -6.63 -10.55
N ARG A 327 -9.88 -5.98 -11.40
CA ARG A 327 -10.28 -4.79 -12.18
C ARG A 327 -11.48 -5.06 -13.12
N SER A 328 -11.64 -6.29 -13.59
CA SER A 328 -12.81 -6.68 -14.39
C SER A 328 -14.11 -6.77 -13.58
N ILE A 329 -14.03 -6.73 -12.26
CA ILE A 329 -15.19 -6.78 -11.35
C ILE A 329 -15.40 -5.38 -10.79
N ASN A 330 -16.29 -4.60 -11.41
CA ASN A 330 -16.48 -3.17 -11.13
C ASN A 330 -16.65 -2.82 -9.66
N TRP A 331 -17.39 -3.60 -8.86
CA TRP A 331 -17.60 -3.29 -7.44
C TRP A 331 -16.35 -3.52 -6.58
N ILE A 332 -15.54 -4.55 -6.88
CA ILE A 332 -14.27 -4.83 -6.17
C ILE A 332 -13.27 -3.71 -6.48
N ASN A 333 -13.15 -3.32 -7.74
CA ASN A 333 -12.28 -2.22 -8.14
C ASN A 333 -12.66 -0.91 -7.41
N THR A 334 -13.95 -0.59 -7.36
CA THR A 334 -14.45 0.60 -6.62
C THR A 334 -14.13 0.52 -5.13
N LEU A 335 -14.22 -0.68 -4.53
CA LEU A 335 -13.89 -0.89 -3.12
C LEU A 335 -12.37 -0.71 -2.87
N LEU A 336 -11.53 -1.30 -3.72
CA LEU A 336 -10.07 -1.18 -3.62
C LEU A 336 -9.60 0.26 -3.77
N LEU A 337 -10.13 1.00 -4.74
CA LEU A 337 -9.84 2.42 -4.92
C LEU A 337 -10.28 3.25 -3.69
N LYS A 338 -11.44 2.95 -3.10
CA LYS A 338 -11.89 3.62 -1.87
C LYS A 338 -10.99 3.28 -0.68
N MET A 339 -10.54 2.04 -0.55
CA MET A 339 -9.59 1.65 0.51
C MET A 339 -8.23 2.33 0.36
N ASP A 340 -7.73 2.45 -0.87
CA ASP A 340 -6.48 3.16 -1.15
C ASP A 340 -6.60 4.66 -0.82
N ASN A 341 -7.74 5.26 -1.14
CA ASN A 341 -8.05 6.64 -0.76
C ASN A 341 -8.14 6.83 0.77
N ILE A 342 -8.82 5.92 1.47
CA ILE A 342 -8.89 5.96 2.95
C ILE A 342 -7.47 5.85 3.54
N ASN A 343 -6.64 4.96 3.02
CA ASN A 343 -5.26 4.80 3.46
C ASN A 343 -4.41 6.06 3.16
N TYR A 344 -4.64 6.70 2.01
CA TYR A 344 -4.02 7.98 1.67
C TYR A 344 -4.44 9.10 2.64
N LEU A 345 -5.73 9.30 2.86
CA LEU A 345 -6.25 10.31 3.78
C LEU A 345 -5.75 10.08 5.22
N TRP A 346 -5.75 8.81 5.66
CA TRP A 346 -5.18 8.42 6.95
C TRP A 346 -3.68 8.75 7.04
N SER A 347 -2.91 8.37 6.01
CA SER A 347 -1.47 8.66 5.98
C SER A 347 -1.19 10.16 5.98
N ARG A 348 -1.94 10.93 5.19
CA ARG A 348 -1.84 12.39 5.15
C ARG A 348 -2.19 13.01 6.50
N TRP A 349 -3.24 12.52 7.15
CA TRP A 349 -3.65 12.99 8.47
C TRP A 349 -2.61 12.63 9.54
N VAL A 350 -2.16 11.39 9.62
CA VAL A 350 -1.15 10.91 10.59
C VAL A 350 0.18 11.62 10.42
N LEU A 351 0.69 11.74 9.18
CA LEU A 351 1.96 12.43 8.91
C LEU A 351 1.88 13.96 9.07
N SER A 352 0.67 14.54 9.08
CA SER A 352 0.46 15.94 9.41
C SER A 352 0.27 16.21 10.90
N TYR A 353 0.28 15.14 11.70
CA TYR A 353 0.02 15.21 13.14
C TYR A 353 1.30 15.61 13.88
N ASP A 354 1.62 16.89 13.82
CA ASP A 354 2.77 17.49 14.47
C ASP A 354 2.48 17.69 15.98
N GLU A 355 3.51 17.71 16.81
CA GLU A 355 3.41 17.86 18.28
C GLU A 355 2.49 19.03 18.68
N LYS A 356 2.57 20.16 17.94
CA LYS A 356 1.70 21.32 18.16
C LYS A 356 0.23 21.05 17.84
N LYS A 357 -0.07 20.27 16.79
CA LYS A 357 -1.44 19.92 16.42
C LYS A 357 -2.04 18.87 17.34
N GLN A 358 -1.19 18.04 17.95
CA GLN A 358 -1.59 17.07 18.95
C GLN A 358 -2.10 17.77 20.22
N SER A 359 -1.36 18.75 20.72
CA SER A 359 -1.78 19.53 21.89
C SER A 359 -3.04 20.34 21.60
N ASP A 360 -3.14 21.00 20.43
CA ASP A 360 -4.33 21.77 20.03
C ASP A 360 -5.57 20.91 19.83
N PHE A 361 -5.42 19.68 19.32
CA PHE A 361 -6.55 18.75 19.17
C PHE A 361 -7.04 18.25 20.53
N LEU A 362 -6.11 17.83 21.41
CA LEU A 362 -6.43 17.34 22.74
C LEU A 362 -7.07 18.43 23.61
N SER A 363 -6.55 19.66 23.53
CA SER A 363 -7.11 20.80 24.28
C SER A 363 -8.48 21.23 23.75
N ARG A 364 -8.70 21.28 22.42
CA ARG A 364 -9.98 21.72 21.82
C ARG A 364 -11.10 20.72 21.95
N TRP A 365 -10.83 19.41 21.82
CA TRP A 365 -11.87 18.37 21.83
C TRP A 365 -12.12 17.74 23.18
N PHE A 366 -11.08 17.67 24.01
CA PHE A 366 -11.16 16.99 25.31
C PHE A 366 -10.84 17.93 26.49
N GLY A 367 -10.49 19.21 26.23
CA GLY A 367 -10.15 20.15 27.28
C GLY A 367 -8.94 19.72 28.13
N LEU A 368 -8.01 18.96 27.50
CA LEU A 368 -6.87 18.35 28.17
C LEU A 368 -5.67 19.30 28.11
N ASP A 369 -5.48 20.03 29.18
CA ASP A 369 -4.32 20.92 29.35
C ASP A 369 -3.17 20.24 30.10
N ASP A 370 -3.41 19.04 30.67
CA ASP A 370 -2.44 18.34 31.49
C ASP A 370 -2.31 16.86 31.12
N LEU A 371 -1.11 16.30 31.25
CA LEU A 371 -0.79 14.88 30.97
C LEU A 371 -1.62 13.91 31.85
N LEU A 372 -1.99 14.34 33.05
CA LEU A 372 -2.80 13.57 33.98
C LEU A 372 -4.23 13.35 33.48
N ASP A 373 -4.82 14.35 32.81
CA ASP A 373 -6.16 14.24 32.24
C ASP A 373 -6.20 13.23 31.09
N GLY A 374 -5.15 13.19 30.26
CA GLY A 374 -4.97 12.17 29.24
C GLY A 374 -4.89 10.75 29.81
N LEU A 375 -4.19 10.59 30.94
CA LEU A 375 -4.08 9.32 31.64
C LEU A 375 -5.46 8.83 32.19
N TYR A 376 -6.27 9.76 32.74
CA TYR A 376 -7.62 9.43 33.22
C TYR A 376 -8.56 9.02 32.09
N ILE A 377 -8.50 9.67 30.93
CA ILE A 377 -9.30 9.27 29.77
C ILE A 377 -8.86 7.90 29.23
N LEU A 378 -7.57 7.67 29.14
CA LEU A 378 -7.04 6.37 28.72
C LEU A 378 -7.48 5.26 29.69
N ALA A 379 -7.31 5.48 30.99
CA ALA A 379 -7.72 4.51 32.01
C ALA A 379 -9.23 4.24 31.99
N SER A 380 -10.06 5.31 31.85
CA SER A 380 -11.52 5.15 31.75
C SER A 380 -11.96 4.45 30.48
N THR A 381 -11.27 4.68 29.36
CA THR A 381 -11.52 3.98 28.09
C THR A 381 -11.18 2.50 28.19
N ILE A 382 -10.05 2.15 28.76
CA ILE A 382 -9.63 0.76 29.00
C ILE A 382 -10.64 0.06 29.94
N ALA A 383 -11.05 0.73 31.03
CA ALA A 383 -12.04 0.20 31.96
C ALA A 383 -13.40 0.01 31.25
N GLY A 384 -13.82 0.95 30.43
CA GLY A 384 -15.04 0.84 29.61
C GLY A 384 -15.01 -0.33 28.64
N LEU A 385 -13.92 -0.54 27.92
CA LEU A 385 -13.72 -1.67 27.03
C LEU A 385 -13.73 -3.02 27.80
N PHE A 386 -13.12 -3.05 28.97
CA PHE A 386 -13.13 -4.24 29.83
C PHE A 386 -14.53 -4.57 30.33
N ILE A 387 -15.27 -3.57 30.79
CA ILE A 387 -16.67 -3.72 31.21
C ILE A 387 -17.53 -4.17 30.04
N PHE A 388 -17.39 -3.54 28.88
CA PHE A 388 -18.10 -3.95 27.66
C PHE A 388 -17.78 -5.40 27.28
N GLY A 389 -16.50 -5.79 27.27
CA GLY A 389 -16.07 -7.16 26.98
C GLY A 389 -16.66 -8.18 27.95
N THR A 390 -16.66 -7.87 29.24
CA THR A 390 -17.23 -8.76 30.27
C THR A 390 -18.76 -8.87 30.15
N VAL A 391 -19.46 -7.78 29.89
CA VAL A 391 -20.91 -7.78 29.64
C VAL A 391 -21.25 -8.52 28.34
N TRP A 392 -20.47 -8.34 27.29
CA TRP A 392 -20.60 -9.04 26.03
C TRP A 392 -20.39 -10.54 26.18
N GLN A 393 -19.32 -10.92 26.88
CA GLN A 393 -19.04 -12.33 27.19
C GLN A 393 -20.13 -12.96 28.07
N TRP A 394 -20.63 -12.24 29.07
CA TRP A 394 -21.75 -12.68 29.88
C TRP A 394 -23.03 -12.83 29.04
N TRP A 395 -23.30 -11.94 28.08
CA TRP A 395 -24.42 -12.03 27.15
C TRP A 395 -24.31 -13.24 26.22
N LEU A 396 -23.13 -13.52 25.69
CA LEU A 396 -22.84 -14.71 24.84
C LEU A 396 -22.96 -16.02 25.65
N GLN A 397 -22.62 -16.02 26.93
CA GLN A 397 -22.69 -17.19 27.82
C GLN A 397 -24.08 -17.50 28.34
N ARG A 398 -25.11 -16.72 27.95
CA ARG A 398 -26.50 -17.03 28.31
C ARG A 398 -26.84 -18.44 27.78
N PRO A 399 -27.24 -19.40 28.68
CA PRO A 399 -27.51 -20.77 28.25
C PRO A 399 -28.65 -20.81 27.24
N ALA A 400 -28.49 -21.57 26.19
CA ALA A 400 -29.52 -21.83 25.21
C ALA A 400 -30.80 -22.38 25.90
N LYS A 401 -31.98 -22.20 25.28
CA LYS A 401 -33.27 -22.61 25.83
C LYS A 401 -33.29 -24.07 26.26
N GLU A 402 -32.66 -24.98 25.53
CA GLU A 402 -32.52 -26.40 25.83
C GLU A 402 -31.76 -26.65 27.14
N ARG A 403 -30.71 -25.93 27.41
CA ARG A 403 -29.98 -26.01 28.69
C ARG A 403 -30.84 -25.64 29.90
N ARG A 404 -31.82 -24.76 29.74
CA ARG A 404 -32.71 -24.34 30.86
C ARG A 404 -33.62 -25.49 31.29
N LEU A 405 -34.13 -26.28 30.37
CA LEU A 405 -34.96 -27.45 30.66
C LEU A 405 -34.15 -28.54 31.39
N ILE A 406 -32.96 -28.86 30.87
CA ILE A 406 -32.05 -29.82 31.48
C ILE A 406 -31.66 -29.40 32.90
N LEU A 407 -31.33 -28.14 33.13
CA LEU A 407 -31.00 -27.62 34.45
C LEU A 407 -32.21 -27.67 35.41
N ALA A 408 -33.44 -27.46 34.93
CA ALA A 408 -34.66 -27.58 35.73
C ALA A 408 -34.90 -29.04 36.17
N TRP A 409 -34.69 -30.03 35.26
CA TRP A 409 -34.76 -31.45 35.58
C TRP A 409 -33.70 -31.87 36.60
N VAL A 410 -32.44 -31.53 36.37
CA VAL A 410 -31.34 -31.83 37.30
C VAL A 410 -31.63 -31.26 38.71
N SER A 411 -32.11 -30.02 38.75
CA SER A 411 -32.49 -29.39 40.01
C SER A 411 -33.65 -30.10 40.71
N LEU A 412 -34.66 -30.57 39.98
CA LEU A 412 -35.79 -31.33 40.55
C LEU A 412 -35.32 -32.68 41.09
N ILE A 413 -34.49 -33.41 40.32
CA ILE A 413 -33.91 -34.68 40.75
C ILE A 413 -33.15 -34.53 42.08
N GLN A 414 -32.23 -33.57 42.15
CA GLN A 414 -31.46 -33.29 43.36
C GLN A 414 -32.35 -32.95 44.58
N GLN A 415 -33.47 -32.29 44.32
CA GLN A 415 -34.42 -31.94 45.39
C GLN A 415 -35.25 -33.15 45.83
N ALA A 416 -35.64 -34.05 44.90
CA ALA A 416 -36.34 -35.27 45.17
C ALA A 416 -35.46 -36.24 46.04
N GLU A 417 -34.17 -36.36 45.66
CA GLU A 417 -33.21 -37.13 46.45
C GLU A 417 -33.06 -36.57 47.88
N LYS A 418 -32.90 -35.24 48.00
CA LYS A 418 -32.82 -34.59 49.33
C LYS A 418 -34.07 -34.75 50.16
N ALA A 419 -35.24 -34.87 49.50
CA ALA A 419 -36.53 -35.12 50.15
C ALA A 419 -36.80 -36.60 50.47
N GLY A 420 -35.82 -37.51 50.20
CA GLY A 420 -35.90 -38.93 50.55
C GLY A 420 -36.65 -39.80 49.53
N VAL A 421 -36.93 -39.28 48.34
CA VAL A 421 -37.49 -40.04 47.21
C VAL A 421 -36.32 -40.74 46.48
N SER A 422 -36.35 -42.11 46.44
CA SER A 422 -35.31 -42.85 45.72
C SER A 422 -35.39 -42.54 44.19
N VAL A 423 -34.29 -42.02 43.67
CA VAL A 423 -34.14 -41.77 42.25
C VAL A 423 -33.00 -42.63 41.71
N ASP A 424 -33.37 -43.76 41.09
CA ASP A 424 -32.39 -44.65 40.47
C ASP A 424 -31.81 -43.99 39.22
N SER A 425 -30.51 -44.18 38.95
CA SER A 425 -29.86 -43.68 37.73
C SER A 425 -30.50 -44.31 36.50
N GLY A 426 -31.22 -43.48 35.71
CA GLY A 426 -31.96 -43.93 34.53
C GLY A 426 -33.47 -43.92 34.68
N LEU A 427 -34.02 -43.45 35.83
CA LEU A 427 -35.47 -43.33 36.01
C LEU A 427 -36.08 -42.37 34.94
N PRO A 428 -37.06 -42.82 34.15
CA PRO A 428 -37.73 -41.96 33.17
C PRO A 428 -38.36 -40.73 33.83
N PRO A 429 -38.39 -39.57 33.18
CA PRO A 429 -38.96 -38.33 33.74
C PRO A 429 -40.40 -38.45 34.23
N LEU A 430 -41.23 -39.16 33.48
CA LEU A 430 -42.64 -39.40 33.87
C LEU A 430 -42.74 -40.26 35.15
N SER A 431 -41.89 -41.28 35.32
CA SER A 431 -41.85 -42.12 36.48
C SER A 431 -41.41 -41.37 37.75
N LEU A 432 -40.46 -40.40 37.59
CA LEU A 432 -40.09 -39.52 38.71
C LEU A 432 -41.27 -38.66 39.18
N LEU A 433 -42.00 -38.06 38.21
CA LEU A 433 -43.17 -37.24 38.56
C LEU A 433 -44.28 -38.06 39.21
N SER A 434 -44.51 -39.31 38.79
CA SER A 434 -45.48 -40.23 39.43
C SER A 434 -45.05 -40.61 40.82
N ARG A 435 -43.77 -40.93 41.05
CA ARG A 435 -43.24 -41.25 42.43
C ARG A 435 -43.36 -39.99 43.31
N LEU A 436 -43.06 -38.79 42.81
CA LEU A 436 -43.24 -37.59 43.61
C LEU A 436 -44.68 -37.32 44.01
N ALA A 437 -45.65 -37.62 43.14
CA ALA A 437 -47.06 -37.53 43.45
C ALA A 437 -47.52 -38.55 44.46
N GLU A 438 -46.93 -39.77 44.49
CA GLU A 438 -47.19 -40.79 45.46
C GLU A 438 -46.62 -40.48 46.86
N TYR A 439 -45.36 -40.01 46.90
CA TYR A 439 -44.70 -39.60 48.14
C TYR A 439 -45.25 -38.32 48.75
N TYR A 440 -45.70 -37.39 47.91
CA TYR A 440 -46.23 -36.07 48.28
C TYR A 440 -47.59 -35.87 47.63
N PRO A 441 -48.71 -36.37 48.15
CA PRO A 441 -50.02 -36.24 47.53
C PRO A 441 -50.46 -34.80 47.32
N GLU A 442 -49.92 -33.84 48.09
CA GLU A 442 -50.17 -32.39 47.94
C GLU A 442 -49.56 -31.80 46.62
N LEU A 443 -48.63 -32.53 45.98
CA LEU A 443 -47.99 -32.18 44.70
C LEU A 443 -48.61 -32.91 43.50
N SER A 444 -49.63 -33.75 43.71
CA SER A 444 -50.23 -34.59 42.67
C SER A 444 -50.70 -33.80 41.47
N ASN A 445 -51.37 -32.65 41.71
CA ASN A 445 -51.84 -31.79 40.63
C ASN A 445 -50.67 -31.14 39.86
N ASP A 446 -49.64 -30.65 40.57
CA ASP A 446 -48.45 -30.05 39.95
C ASP A 446 -47.66 -31.07 39.14
N CYS A 447 -47.55 -32.32 39.62
CA CYS A 447 -46.92 -33.44 38.91
C CYS A 447 -47.70 -33.82 37.64
N ALA A 448 -49.03 -33.89 37.73
CA ALA A 448 -49.89 -34.18 36.58
C ALA A 448 -49.80 -33.09 35.53
N GLU A 449 -49.72 -31.82 35.93
CA GLU A 449 -49.50 -30.74 35.01
C GLU A 449 -48.12 -30.78 34.33
N ALA A 450 -47.06 -31.06 35.09
CA ALA A 450 -45.73 -31.26 34.56
C ALA A 450 -45.65 -32.46 33.57
N GLN A 451 -46.36 -33.55 33.86
CA GLN A 451 -46.47 -34.68 32.93
C GLN A 451 -47.14 -34.29 31.62
N ARG A 452 -48.25 -33.52 31.67
CA ARG A 452 -48.91 -33.02 30.47
C ARG A 452 -47.97 -32.16 29.64
N PHE A 453 -47.29 -31.19 30.24
CA PHE A 453 -46.32 -30.35 29.51
C PHE A 453 -45.16 -31.16 28.94
N PHE A 454 -44.67 -32.17 29.64
CA PHE A 454 -43.64 -33.08 29.16
C PHE A 454 -44.12 -33.88 27.94
N ILE A 455 -45.31 -34.43 27.97
CA ILE A 455 -45.89 -35.20 26.84
C ILE A 455 -46.09 -34.26 25.63
N THR A 456 -46.61 -33.06 25.84
CA THR A 456 -46.79 -32.08 24.77
C THR A 456 -45.46 -31.64 24.16
N ALA A 457 -44.44 -31.41 24.98
CA ALA A 457 -43.11 -31.03 24.52
C ALA A 457 -42.38 -32.13 23.77
N GLN A 458 -42.58 -33.41 24.18
CA GLN A 458 -41.82 -34.53 23.58
C GLN A 458 -42.54 -35.22 22.42
N TYR A 459 -43.89 -35.22 22.43
CA TYR A 459 -44.71 -36.00 21.48
C TYR A 459 -45.79 -35.18 20.77
N GLY A 460 -45.81 -33.85 20.94
CA GLY A 460 -46.70 -32.94 20.23
C GLY A 460 -46.33 -32.80 18.74
N GLU A 461 -47.27 -32.44 17.88
CA GLU A 461 -47.03 -32.18 16.48
C GLU A 461 -46.18 -30.91 16.29
N GLY A 462 -44.85 -31.11 16.12
CA GLY A 462 -43.87 -30.05 15.87
C GLY A 462 -43.17 -29.50 17.12
N PRO A 463 -41.99 -28.84 16.97
CA PRO A 463 -41.22 -28.29 18.09
C PRO A 463 -41.93 -27.06 18.66
N ASP A 464 -42.76 -27.25 19.68
CA ASP A 464 -43.39 -26.14 20.40
C ASP A 464 -42.38 -25.51 21.39
N ILE A 465 -41.76 -24.44 20.94
CA ILE A 465 -40.77 -23.63 21.69
C ILE A 465 -41.36 -23.08 23.00
N HIS A 466 -42.70 -22.97 23.07
CA HIS A 466 -43.38 -22.53 24.27
C HIS A 466 -43.59 -23.65 25.30
N ALA A 467 -43.78 -24.90 24.84
CA ALA A 467 -43.98 -26.04 25.70
C ALA A 467 -42.75 -26.34 26.60
N ASP A 468 -41.53 -26.29 26.01
CA ASP A 468 -40.27 -26.45 26.77
C ASP A 468 -40.07 -25.36 27.84
N ALA A 469 -40.43 -24.13 27.53
CA ALA A 469 -40.32 -23.02 28.48
C ALA A 469 -41.35 -23.12 29.62
N LEU A 470 -42.54 -23.61 29.30
CA LEU A 470 -43.61 -23.86 30.29
C LEU A 470 -43.22 -25.05 31.19
N LEU A 471 -42.75 -26.13 30.59
CA LEU A 471 -42.25 -27.29 31.34
C LEU A 471 -41.13 -26.92 32.29
N ALA A 472 -40.13 -26.18 31.82
CA ALA A 472 -39.01 -25.73 32.67
C ALA A 472 -39.47 -24.85 33.84
N ARG A 473 -40.49 -23.99 33.64
CA ARG A 473 -41.10 -23.18 34.70
C ARG A 473 -41.84 -24.04 35.69
N GLN A 474 -42.62 -25.03 35.23
CA GLN A 474 -43.38 -25.91 36.06
C GLN A 474 -42.50 -26.83 36.94
N LEU A 475 -41.44 -27.40 36.35
CA LEU A 475 -40.43 -28.20 37.07
C LEU A 475 -39.75 -27.36 38.17
N LYS A 476 -39.42 -26.10 37.87
CA LYS A 476 -38.81 -25.21 38.87
C LYS A 476 -39.78 -24.87 40.02
N ARG A 477 -41.07 -24.65 39.67
CA ARG A 477 -42.12 -24.38 40.64
C ARG A 477 -42.37 -25.63 41.53
N LEU A 478 -42.45 -26.83 40.92
CA LEU A 478 -42.58 -28.11 41.59
C LEU A 478 -41.44 -28.33 42.57
N GLY A 479 -40.20 -28.10 42.16
CA GLY A 479 -39.04 -28.21 43.04
C GLY A 479 -39.06 -27.26 44.24
N GLN A 480 -39.56 -26.01 44.04
CA GLN A 480 -39.70 -25.07 45.14
C GLN A 480 -40.77 -25.53 46.16
N ARG A 481 -41.91 -25.99 45.67
CA ARG A 481 -42.98 -26.51 46.52
C ARG A 481 -42.55 -27.77 47.28
N LEU A 482 -41.83 -28.67 46.61
CA LEU A 482 -41.26 -29.88 47.24
C LEU A 482 -40.33 -29.50 48.40
N ARG A 483 -39.46 -28.54 48.24
CA ARG A 483 -38.59 -28.06 49.34
C ARG A 483 -39.37 -27.51 50.54
N VAL A 484 -40.44 -26.78 50.28
CA VAL A 484 -41.27 -26.22 51.34
C VAL A 484 -42.00 -27.32 52.10
N LEU A 485 -42.57 -28.29 51.39
CA LEU A 485 -43.31 -29.45 52.01
C LEU A 485 -42.36 -30.34 52.73
N ASP A 486 -41.20 -30.69 52.19
CA ASP A 486 -40.20 -31.53 52.90
C ASP A 486 -39.74 -30.83 54.19
N ARG A 487 -39.49 -29.56 54.22
CA ARG A 487 -39.14 -28.76 55.41
C ARG A 487 -40.27 -28.83 56.47
N LYS A 488 -41.51 -28.66 55.98
CA LYS A 488 -42.70 -28.71 56.86
C LYS A 488 -42.88 -30.09 57.49
N MET A 489 -42.77 -31.19 56.68
CA MET A 489 -42.89 -32.57 57.15
C MET A 489 -41.79 -32.92 58.13
N ARG A 490 -40.55 -32.53 57.89
CA ARG A 490 -39.41 -32.69 58.79
C ARG A 490 -39.64 -32.01 60.15
N ARG A 491 -40.25 -30.80 60.10
CA ARG A 491 -40.57 -30.05 61.32
C ARG A 491 -41.69 -30.71 62.15
N ASP A 492 -42.67 -31.29 61.44
CA ASP A 492 -43.83 -31.95 62.05
C ASP A 492 -43.54 -33.45 62.45
N GLY A 493 -42.29 -33.91 62.36
CA GLY A 493 -41.86 -35.26 62.73
C GLY A 493 -42.40 -36.37 61.81
N ARG A 494 -42.99 -36.05 60.68
CA ARG A 494 -43.56 -37.01 59.72
C ARG A 494 -42.48 -37.43 58.70
N ARG A 495 -42.33 -38.78 58.55
CA ARG A 495 -41.47 -39.35 57.49
C ARG A 495 -42.27 -39.42 56.17
N PRO A 496 -41.75 -39.00 55.03
CA PRO A 496 -42.41 -39.19 53.73
C PRO A 496 -42.52 -40.70 53.43
N GLY A 497 -43.69 -41.15 52.98
CA GLY A 497 -43.89 -42.54 52.51
C GLY A 497 -44.39 -43.55 53.52
N THR A 498 -44.64 -43.21 54.79
CA THR A 498 -45.35 -44.12 55.74
C THR A 498 -46.85 -44.05 55.48
N LYS A 499 -47.42 -45.02 54.76
CA LYS A 499 -48.86 -45.29 54.79
C LYS A 499 -49.22 -45.67 56.20
N THR A 500 -49.98 -44.86 56.91
CA THR A 500 -50.72 -45.27 58.08
C THR A 500 -51.69 -46.37 57.67
N SER A 501 -51.37 -47.62 57.95
CA SER A 501 -52.38 -48.73 57.98
C SER A 501 -53.43 -48.38 59.03
N ALA A 502 -54.59 -47.85 58.58
CA ALA A 502 -55.75 -47.80 59.38
C ALA A 502 -56.20 -49.26 59.58
N SER A 503 -56.08 -49.72 60.79
CA SER A 503 -56.68 -50.99 61.24
C SER A 503 -58.19 -50.89 61.06
N SER A 504 -58.75 -51.71 60.24
CA SER A 504 -60.15 -52.07 60.27
C SER A 504 -60.25 -53.34 61.14
N ASP A 505 -60.53 -53.11 62.39
CA ASP A 505 -61.19 -54.11 63.19
C ASP A 505 -62.69 -53.78 63.15
N VAL A 506 -63.49 -54.75 62.66
CA VAL A 506 -64.78 -55.38 62.91
C VAL A 506 -65.40 -55.79 61.58
#